data_2b5b232537802e00031f30e124e0e298
#
_entry.id   2b5b232537802e00031f30e124e0e298
#
_cell.length_a   1.000
_cell.length_b   1.000
_cell.length_c   1.000
_cell.angle_alpha   90.00
_cell.angle_beta   90.00
_cell.angle_gamma   90.00
#
_symmetry.space_group_name_H-M   'P 1'
#
loop_
_entity.id
_entity.type
_entity.pdbx_description
1 polymer ?
#
loop_
_entity_poly.entity_id
_entity_poly.type
_entity_poly.pdbx_seq_one_letter_code
_entity_poly.pdbx_strand_id
1 'polypeptide(L)'
;MSARAWRLCFVPSPGGRGGVTVALLAVLLLAASSAGAQTTAAPAVSPPPPTWRAPTADAGGQSAALPPPMVAAVGRTPLARVSAGNGTLPNDHGQVWREYDISPYTLRVTSTNRPEQALIDWILRETGYETWHGETLGILSVNHRSLVVYHTPQVQAVVADVVDRFVSSEAQAQTFALHVMTLDSPNWRARVQPLLRPVQVQTPGVQAWLLEREGAAQLLAELARRIDFREHSSPQQVVNNGQSTGVSLTRGRSYIRGVNPRPDAYQGYQPDTAVIDEGFSLEFSPLLSVDGKTIDATIKCNVDQVEKLVPVMIDIPTSLLPRQRVRIELPQVSSFRFHERFRWPSDKVLLVSLGMVPLPAPADGKSLVPGLSLPLTTSPARADMLVMVENKGSAATAARSTALPSSR
;
A
#
# COMPACT_ATOMS: atom_id res chain seq x y z
N MET A 1 39.35 -6.51 4.86
CA MET A 1 39.73 -6.60 3.44
C MET A 1 39.30 -7.95 2.91
N SER A 2 38.15 -8.08 2.32
CA SER A 2 37.80 -9.14 1.36
C SER A 2 36.34 -8.93 0.94
N ALA A 3 36.14 -8.42 -0.26
CA ALA A 3 34.84 -8.27 -0.90
C ALA A 3 34.35 -9.65 -1.37
N ARG A 4 33.25 -10.14 -0.83
CA ARG A 4 32.55 -11.33 -1.35
C ARG A 4 31.44 -10.88 -2.29
N ALA A 5 31.65 -11.15 -3.55
CA ALA A 5 30.65 -11.00 -4.62
C ALA A 5 29.56 -12.08 -4.46
N TRP A 6 28.30 -11.65 -4.41
CA TRP A 6 27.14 -12.53 -4.40
C TRP A 6 26.72 -12.80 -5.85
N ARG A 7 26.69 -14.05 -6.21
CA ARG A 7 26.13 -14.53 -7.49
C ARG A 7 24.64 -14.86 -7.27
N LEU A 8 23.79 -14.12 -7.97
CA LEU A 8 22.39 -14.50 -8.18
C LEU A 8 22.35 -15.62 -9.23
N CYS A 9 21.91 -16.81 -8.86
CA CYS A 9 21.59 -17.87 -9.81
C CYS A 9 20.20 -17.63 -10.39
N PHE A 10 20.14 -17.17 -11.63
CA PHE A 10 18.93 -17.16 -12.45
C PHE A 10 18.90 -18.47 -13.26
N VAL A 11 17.84 -19.25 -13.08
CA VAL A 11 17.54 -20.41 -13.94
C VAL A 11 16.63 -19.93 -15.05
N PRO A 12 17.03 -20.01 -16.33
CA PRO A 12 16.13 -19.64 -17.43
C PRO A 12 15.26 -20.84 -17.83
N SER A 13 13.97 -20.59 -17.97
CA SER A 13 13.02 -21.47 -18.64
C SER A 13 13.17 -21.37 -20.15
N PRO A 14 13.14 -22.47 -20.92
CA PRO A 14 13.32 -22.44 -22.37
C PRO A 14 11.97 -22.26 -23.09
N GLY A 15 11.93 -21.29 -23.99
CA GLY A 15 10.90 -21.22 -25.01
C GLY A 15 10.44 -19.81 -25.39
N GLY A 16 10.95 -19.27 -26.51
CA GLY A 16 10.37 -18.08 -27.15
C GLY A 16 11.38 -17.23 -27.92
N ARG A 17 11.42 -17.42 -29.25
CA ARG A 17 12.26 -16.70 -30.21
C ARG A 17 11.88 -15.21 -30.29
N GLY A 18 12.89 -14.32 -30.30
CA GLY A 18 12.73 -12.91 -30.64
C GLY A 18 13.93 -12.10 -30.16
N GLY A 19 14.97 -11.94 -31.01
CA GLY A 19 16.15 -11.18 -30.65
C GLY A 19 15.94 -9.68 -30.68
N VAL A 20 16.47 -8.99 -29.63
CA VAL A 20 16.80 -7.57 -29.69
C VAL A 20 18.14 -7.40 -29.00
N THR A 21 19.12 -7.00 -29.82
CA THR A 21 20.50 -6.70 -29.42
C THR A 21 20.52 -5.32 -28.75
N VAL A 22 20.91 -5.26 -27.46
CA VAL A 22 21.19 -3.99 -26.79
C VAL A 22 22.70 -3.78 -26.74
N ALA A 23 23.15 -2.77 -27.45
CA ALA A 23 24.55 -2.32 -27.48
C ALA A 23 24.80 -1.44 -26.23
N LEU A 24 25.78 -1.83 -25.42
CA LEU A 24 26.34 -1.03 -24.33
C LEU A 24 27.33 -0.01 -24.90
N LEU A 25 27.05 1.28 -24.70
CA LEU A 25 27.97 2.37 -24.99
C LEU A 25 28.67 2.79 -23.69
N ALA A 26 29.97 2.50 -23.59
CA ALA A 26 30.85 3.00 -22.53
C ALA A 26 31.33 4.41 -22.90
N VAL A 27 31.07 5.39 -22.07
CA VAL A 27 31.60 6.77 -22.19
C VAL A 27 32.82 6.91 -21.31
N LEU A 28 33.99 7.06 -21.95
CA LEU A 28 35.24 7.49 -21.32
C LEU A 28 35.22 9.01 -21.12
N LEU A 29 35.39 9.48 -19.92
CA LEU A 29 35.63 10.89 -19.59
C LEU A 29 37.16 11.12 -19.46
N LEU A 30 37.72 11.89 -20.37
CA LEU A 30 39.08 12.44 -20.32
C LEU A 30 39.09 13.63 -19.36
N ALA A 31 39.98 13.61 -18.38
CA ALA A 31 40.31 14.73 -17.52
C ALA A 31 41.27 15.69 -18.24
N ALA A 32 40.91 16.98 -18.34
CA ALA A 32 41.82 18.05 -18.74
C ALA A 32 42.17 18.85 -17.48
N SER A 33 43.46 18.87 -17.15
CA SER A 33 44.06 19.70 -16.12
C SER A 33 44.23 21.12 -16.62
N SER A 34 43.75 22.11 -15.86
CA SER A 34 44.19 23.52 -15.97
C SER A 34 44.62 24.05 -14.60
N ALA A 35 45.89 24.41 -14.52
CA ALA A 35 46.49 25.09 -13.38
C ALA A 35 46.05 26.56 -13.35
N GLY A 36 45.76 27.10 -12.17
CA GLY A 36 45.48 28.53 -12.00
C GLY A 36 45.24 28.94 -10.56
N ALA A 37 46.28 29.56 -9.99
CA ALA A 37 46.32 30.57 -8.91
C ALA A 37 45.67 30.22 -7.55
N GLN A 38 46.57 30.04 -6.59
CA GLN A 38 46.31 30.02 -5.15
C GLN A 38 45.96 31.43 -4.64
N THR A 39 44.79 31.56 -4.04
CA THR A 39 44.45 32.64 -3.13
C THR A 39 44.19 32.04 -1.75
N THR A 40 45.07 32.33 -0.79
CA THR A 40 44.97 31.92 0.60
C THR A 40 43.77 32.59 1.26
N ALA A 41 42.72 31.83 1.52
CA ALA A 41 41.64 32.19 2.43
C ALA A 41 41.70 31.30 3.68
N ALA A 42 41.54 31.90 4.85
CA ALA A 42 41.60 31.28 6.17
C ALA A 42 40.61 30.10 6.31
N PRO A 43 40.92 29.10 7.15
CA PRO A 43 40.05 27.92 7.28
C PRO A 43 38.72 28.30 7.95
N ALA A 44 37.64 28.18 7.21
CA ALA A 44 36.31 28.19 7.77
C ALA A 44 36.14 26.94 8.64
N VAL A 45 35.87 27.13 9.90
CA VAL A 45 35.53 26.08 10.87
C VAL A 45 34.21 25.48 10.43
N SER A 46 34.25 24.25 9.95
CA SER A 46 33.05 23.47 9.67
C SER A 46 32.28 23.23 10.96
N PRO A 47 30.96 23.44 11.00
CA PRO A 47 30.16 23.05 12.15
C PRO A 47 30.23 21.53 12.33
N PRO A 48 30.30 21.01 13.57
CA PRO A 48 30.31 19.59 13.82
C PRO A 48 29.01 18.95 13.31
N PRO A 49 29.06 17.69 12.81
CA PRO A 49 27.87 16.99 12.40
C PRO A 49 26.89 16.89 13.59
N PRO A 50 25.58 16.95 13.34
CA PRO A 50 24.59 16.81 14.40
C PRO A 50 24.77 15.44 15.07
N THR A 51 25.26 15.47 16.31
CA THR A 51 25.28 14.30 17.17
C THR A 51 23.82 13.96 17.52
N TRP A 52 23.34 12.87 17.04
CA TRP A 52 22.11 12.27 17.52
C TRP A 52 22.30 11.89 18.99
N ARG A 53 21.84 12.74 19.90
CA ARG A 53 21.63 12.33 21.30
C ARG A 53 20.45 11.37 21.29
N ALA A 54 20.70 10.14 21.69
CA ALA A 54 19.63 9.25 22.13
C ALA A 54 18.80 10.01 23.18
N PRO A 55 17.47 10.02 23.10
CA PRO A 55 16.64 10.59 24.14
C PRO A 55 16.97 9.85 25.43
N THR A 56 17.51 10.57 26.42
CA THR A 56 17.62 10.08 27.78
C THR A 56 16.21 9.73 28.27
N ALA A 57 16.05 8.50 28.69
CA ALA A 57 14.86 8.03 29.36
C ALA A 57 14.73 8.79 30.70
N ASP A 58 13.89 9.85 30.68
CA ASP A 58 13.33 10.44 31.87
C ASP A 58 12.08 11.22 31.48
N ALA A 59 10.98 10.65 31.83
CA ALA A 59 9.67 11.15 32.19
C ALA A 59 8.60 10.19 31.70
N GLY A 60 8.06 9.42 32.60
CA GLY A 60 6.79 8.73 32.69
C GLY A 60 5.72 8.91 31.59
N GLY A 61 6.06 8.64 30.34
CA GLY A 61 5.12 8.39 29.29
C GLY A 61 4.99 6.87 29.17
N GLN A 62 3.82 6.35 29.48
CA GLN A 62 3.47 4.97 29.20
C GLN A 62 3.72 4.74 27.71
N SER A 63 4.83 4.07 27.39
CA SER A 63 5.06 3.48 26.08
C SER A 63 3.87 2.55 25.85
N ALA A 64 2.96 2.96 24.98
CA ALA A 64 1.89 2.08 24.53
C ALA A 64 2.58 0.90 23.85
N ALA A 65 2.69 -0.19 24.60
CA ALA A 65 3.20 -1.45 24.11
C ALA A 65 2.36 -1.81 22.88
N LEU A 66 3.02 -2.10 21.76
CA LEU A 66 2.43 -2.89 20.69
C LEU A 66 1.62 -4.01 21.35
N PRO A 67 0.38 -4.27 20.94
CA PRO A 67 -0.38 -5.36 21.53
C PRO A 67 0.54 -6.59 21.49
N PRO A 68 0.72 -7.28 22.62
CA PRO A 68 1.64 -8.40 22.66
C PRO A 68 1.28 -9.36 21.53
N PRO A 69 2.27 -9.95 20.82
CA PRO A 69 1.97 -11.00 19.87
C PRO A 69 1.08 -12.00 20.61
N MET A 70 -0.08 -12.33 20.02
CA MET A 70 -0.97 -13.28 20.66
C MET A 70 -0.18 -14.54 20.90
N VAL A 71 0.22 -14.76 22.14
CA VAL A 71 0.78 -16.03 22.57
C VAL A 71 -0.31 -17.05 22.28
N ALA A 72 -0.08 -17.93 21.31
CA ALA A 72 -1.00 -19.00 21.01
C ALA A 72 -1.32 -19.72 22.31
N ALA A 73 -2.60 -19.79 22.66
CA ALA A 73 -3.04 -20.41 23.89
C ALA A 73 -2.46 -21.83 23.94
N VAL A 74 -1.59 -22.05 24.93
CA VAL A 74 -0.99 -23.34 25.17
C VAL A 74 -2.15 -24.31 25.43
N GLY A 75 -2.37 -25.27 24.53
CA GLY A 75 -3.42 -26.28 24.64
C GLY A 75 -4.53 -26.24 23.61
N ARG A 76 -4.50 -25.28 22.64
CA ARG A 76 -5.48 -25.26 21.56
C ARG A 76 -5.20 -26.38 20.55
N THR A 77 -6.21 -27.18 20.22
CA THR A 77 -6.13 -28.14 19.14
C THR A 77 -6.03 -27.40 17.80
N PRO A 78 -4.99 -27.63 16.97
CA PRO A 78 -4.88 -26.98 15.68
C PRO A 78 -6.03 -27.41 14.77
N LEU A 79 -6.61 -26.46 14.03
CA LEU A 79 -7.65 -26.72 13.03
C LEU A 79 -7.05 -27.28 11.74
N ALA A 80 -5.84 -26.84 11.41
CA ALA A 80 -5.11 -27.38 10.29
C ALA A 80 -4.51 -28.74 10.63
N ARG A 81 -4.50 -29.66 9.66
CA ARG A 81 -3.77 -30.91 9.79
C ARG A 81 -2.27 -30.63 9.77
N VAL A 82 -1.58 -30.92 10.85
CA VAL A 82 -0.14 -30.67 11.00
C VAL A 82 0.60 -31.99 11.11
N SER A 83 1.67 -32.16 10.36
CA SER A 83 2.58 -33.30 10.42
C SER A 83 4.01 -32.88 10.75
N ALA A 84 4.78 -33.78 11.36
CA ALA A 84 6.20 -33.57 11.54
C ALA A 84 6.90 -33.73 10.18
N GLY A 85 7.79 -32.76 9.85
CA GLY A 85 8.62 -32.87 8.65
C GLY A 85 9.86 -33.74 8.88
N ASN A 86 10.47 -34.19 7.78
CA ASN A 86 11.71 -35.01 7.79
C ASN A 86 12.89 -34.10 7.38
N GLY A 87 13.53 -33.43 8.33
CA GLY A 87 14.65 -32.55 8.04
C GLY A 87 15.87 -32.84 8.91
N THR A 88 17.07 -32.76 8.32
CA THR A 88 18.38 -32.86 8.99
C THR A 88 19.12 -31.53 8.99
N LEU A 89 18.41 -30.42 9.16
CA LEU A 89 19.03 -29.12 9.21
C LEU A 89 19.63 -28.79 10.58
N PRO A 90 20.60 -27.85 10.65
CA PRO A 90 21.14 -27.37 11.92
C PRO A 90 20.02 -26.95 12.87
N ASN A 91 20.08 -27.45 14.11
CA ASN A 91 19.06 -27.24 15.15
C ASN A 91 19.66 -26.57 16.39
N ASP A 92 20.37 -25.48 16.21
CA ASP A 92 21.11 -24.79 17.28
C ASP A 92 20.17 -24.06 18.26
N HIS A 93 18.94 -23.74 17.82
CA HIS A 93 17.94 -23.00 18.60
C HIS A 93 16.64 -23.80 18.82
N GLY A 94 16.70 -25.12 18.72
CA GLY A 94 15.53 -25.99 18.89
C GLY A 94 14.50 -25.87 17.77
N GLN A 95 14.94 -25.55 16.53
CA GLN A 95 14.06 -25.48 15.36
C GLN A 95 13.43 -26.83 15.08
N VAL A 96 12.17 -26.80 14.66
CA VAL A 96 11.39 -27.99 14.32
C VAL A 96 10.76 -27.81 12.92
N TRP A 97 10.69 -28.94 12.21
CA TRP A 97 9.93 -29.02 10.97
C TRP A 97 8.45 -29.25 11.27
N ARG A 98 7.60 -28.48 10.59
CA ARG A 98 6.16 -28.75 10.54
C ARG A 98 5.65 -28.56 9.13
N GLU A 99 4.73 -29.42 8.73
CA GLU A 99 3.96 -29.30 7.50
C GLU A 99 2.50 -29.14 7.85
N TYR A 100 1.89 -28.10 7.30
CA TYR A 100 0.50 -27.73 7.52
C TYR A 100 -0.29 -28.00 6.24
N ASP A 101 -1.41 -28.72 6.33
CA ASP A 101 -2.34 -28.90 5.22
C ASP A 101 -3.18 -27.63 5.04
N ILE A 102 -2.95 -26.92 3.95
CA ILE A 102 -3.67 -25.69 3.58
C ILE A 102 -4.70 -25.92 2.47
N SER A 103 -4.88 -27.18 2.03
CA SER A 103 -5.84 -27.52 0.96
C SER A 103 -7.25 -27.01 1.24
N PRO A 104 -7.79 -27.03 2.48
CA PRO A 104 -9.13 -26.52 2.75
C PRO A 104 -9.31 -25.04 2.44
N TYR A 105 -8.21 -24.26 2.52
CA TYR A 105 -8.19 -22.87 2.16
C TYR A 105 -8.02 -22.68 0.64
N THR A 106 -6.98 -23.26 0.07
CA THR A 106 -6.61 -23.02 -1.33
C THR A 106 -7.68 -23.53 -2.33
N LEU A 107 -8.35 -24.63 -2.01
CA LEU A 107 -9.46 -25.15 -2.83
C LEU A 107 -10.72 -24.28 -2.74
N ARG A 108 -10.89 -23.55 -1.66
CA ARG A 108 -12.03 -22.64 -1.47
C ARG A 108 -11.84 -21.31 -2.19
N VAL A 109 -10.61 -20.83 -2.31
CA VAL A 109 -10.28 -19.56 -2.93
C VAL A 109 -9.97 -19.75 -4.41
N THR A 110 -10.95 -19.48 -5.26
CA THR A 110 -10.83 -19.59 -6.73
C THR A 110 -10.61 -18.24 -7.43
N SER A 111 -10.61 -17.15 -6.67
CA SER A 111 -10.50 -15.78 -7.19
C SER A 111 -9.08 -15.40 -7.63
N THR A 112 -8.08 -16.18 -7.26
CA THR A 112 -6.68 -15.94 -7.60
C THR A 112 -5.97 -17.24 -7.96
N ASN A 113 -4.97 -17.16 -8.83
CA ASN A 113 -4.17 -18.32 -9.25
C ASN A 113 -3.17 -18.78 -8.16
N ARG A 114 -2.89 -17.93 -7.16
CA ARG A 114 -1.91 -18.19 -6.10
C ARG A 114 -2.46 -17.79 -4.73
N PRO A 115 -3.51 -18.46 -4.25
CA PRO A 115 -4.11 -18.14 -2.95
C PRO A 115 -3.13 -18.32 -1.78
N GLU A 116 -2.18 -19.25 -1.90
CA GLU A 116 -1.15 -19.53 -0.92
C GLU A 116 -0.23 -18.34 -0.61
N GLN A 117 -0.09 -17.39 -1.55
CA GLN A 117 0.74 -16.20 -1.35
C GLN A 117 0.25 -15.34 -0.20
N ALA A 118 -1.06 -15.20 -0.05
CA ALA A 118 -1.65 -14.44 1.05
C ALA A 118 -1.25 -15.01 2.43
N LEU A 119 -1.12 -16.33 2.52
CA LEU A 119 -0.70 -17.00 3.75
C LEU A 119 0.74 -16.61 4.12
N ILE A 120 1.66 -16.64 3.15
CA ILE A 120 3.05 -16.20 3.35
C ILE A 120 3.08 -14.75 3.79
N ASP A 121 2.36 -13.86 3.10
CA ASP A 121 2.34 -12.44 3.41
C ASP A 121 1.86 -12.17 4.85
N TRP A 122 0.85 -12.91 5.31
CA TRP A 122 0.36 -12.79 6.68
C TRP A 122 1.34 -13.38 7.71
N ILE A 123 1.97 -14.51 7.42
CA ILE A 123 3.00 -15.09 8.31
C ILE A 123 4.16 -14.11 8.47
N LEU A 124 4.67 -13.54 7.38
CA LEU A 124 5.77 -12.58 7.43
C LEU A 124 5.39 -11.29 8.18
N ARG A 125 4.14 -10.85 8.10
CA ARG A 125 3.62 -9.69 8.85
C ARG A 125 3.53 -9.98 10.35
N GLU A 126 3.09 -11.19 10.74
CA GLU A 126 2.94 -11.57 12.15
C GLU A 126 4.27 -11.86 12.83
N THR A 127 5.20 -12.48 12.14
CA THR A 127 6.48 -12.90 12.71
C THR A 127 7.57 -11.83 12.53
N GLY A 128 7.38 -10.89 11.62
CA GLY A 128 8.41 -9.94 11.20
C GLY A 128 9.38 -10.56 10.19
N TYR A 129 9.74 -9.78 9.18
CA TYR A 129 10.64 -10.22 8.10
C TYR A 129 12.04 -10.60 8.61
N GLU A 130 12.54 -9.87 9.60
CA GLU A 130 13.87 -10.09 10.19
C GLU A 130 14.01 -11.47 10.86
N THR A 131 12.91 -12.01 11.37
CA THR A 131 12.87 -13.35 12.00
C THR A 131 13.31 -14.45 11.03
N TRP A 132 13.04 -14.29 9.73
CA TRP A 132 13.35 -15.27 8.69
C TRP A 132 14.71 -15.07 8.04
N HIS A 133 15.34 -13.92 8.26
CA HIS A 133 16.62 -13.53 7.66
C HIS A 133 17.72 -13.24 8.70
N GLY A 134 17.46 -13.53 9.98
CA GLY A 134 18.38 -13.36 11.08
C GLY A 134 19.40 -14.51 11.23
N GLU A 135 20.01 -14.61 12.40
CA GLU A 135 21.00 -15.65 12.74
C GLU A 135 20.36 -17.05 12.84
N THR A 136 19.10 -17.10 13.24
CA THR A 136 18.35 -18.37 13.35
C THR A 136 17.89 -18.80 11.95
N LEU A 137 18.33 -19.99 11.53
CA LEU A 137 17.89 -20.53 10.23
C LEU A 137 16.37 -20.77 10.25
N GLY A 138 15.65 -20.08 9.38
CA GLY A 138 14.22 -20.25 9.13
C GLY A 138 13.97 -20.61 7.67
N ILE A 139 13.06 -21.55 7.43
CA ILE A 139 12.59 -21.93 6.09
C ILE A 139 11.07 -21.81 6.05
N LEU A 140 10.57 -21.12 5.05
CA LEU A 140 9.16 -20.97 4.76
C LEU A 140 8.95 -21.33 3.28
N SER A 141 8.25 -22.41 3.02
CA SER A 141 7.95 -22.90 1.67
C SER A 141 6.48 -23.27 1.57
N VAL A 142 5.83 -22.86 0.49
CA VAL A 142 4.42 -23.14 0.27
C VAL A 142 4.17 -23.71 -1.12
N ASN A 143 3.24 -24.61 -1.20
CA ASN A 143 2.63 -25.06 -2.43
C ASN A 143 1.09 -25.00 -2.29
N HIS A 144 0.37 -25.37 -3.33
CA HIS A 144 -1.10 -25.29 -3.33
C HIS A 144 -1.79 -26.18 -2.28
N ARG A 145 -1.09 -27.18 -1.70
CA ARG A 145 -1.66 -28.12 -0.73
C ARG A 145 -1.07 -27.98 0.66
N SER A 146 0.22 -27.67 0.75
CA SER A 146 0.91 -27.66 2.02
C SER A 146 1.82 -26.46 2.19
N LEU A 147 1.95 -26.03 3.44
CA LEU A 147 2.91 -25.06 3.91
C LEU A 147 3.94 -25.79 4.77
N VAL A 148 5.20 -25.71 4.39
CA VAL A 148 6.32 -26.33 5.10
C VAL A 148 7.11 -25.24 5.81
N VAL A 149 7.30 -25.42 7.12
CA VAL A 149 7.97 -24.43 7.97
C VAL A 149 9.02 -25.12 8.82
N TYR A 150 10.24 -24.55 8.80
CA TYR A 150 11.32 -24.91 9.72
C TYR A 150 11.69 -23.67 10.52
N HIS A 151 11.41 -23.66 11.81
CA HIS A 151 11.72 -22.55 12.70
C HIS A 151 11.60 -22.97 14.18
N THR A 152 11.93 -22.04 15.09
CA THR A 152 11.78 -22.24 16.53
C THR A 152 10.32 -22.50 16.93
N PRO A 153 10.06 -23.19 18.04
CA PRO A 153 8.71 -23.48 18.51
C PRO A 153 7.84 -22.24 18.71
N GLN A 154 8.44 -21.10 19.10
CA GLN A 154 7.73 -19.83 19.29
C GLN A 154 7.17 -19.31 17.96
N VAL A 155 7.98 -19.30 16.89
CA VAL A 155 7.54 -18.90 15.56
C VAL A 155 6.52 -19.89 15.00
N GLN A 156 6.73 -21.20 15.23
CA GLN A 156 5.77 -22.22 14.83
C GLN A 156 4.39 -22.04 15.49
N ALA A 157 4.33 -21.53 16.72
CA ALA A 157 3.06 -21.23 17.38
C ALA A 157 2.30 -20.08 16.68
N VAL A 158 3.02 -19.03 16.27
CA VAL A 158 2.43 -17.92 15.50
C VAL A 158 1.97 -18.38 14.12
N VAL A 159 2.81 -19.18 13.44
CA VAL A 159 2.44 -19.75 12.13
C VAL A 159 1.18 -20.60 12.25
N ALA A 160 1.08 -21.46 13.27
CA ALA A 160 -0.09 -22.30 13.50
C ALA A 160 -1.37 -21.46 13.70
N ASP A 161 -1.30 -20.37 14.48
CA ASP A 161 -2.44 -19.47 14.67
C ASP A 161 -2.89 -18.82 13.35
N VAL A 162 -1.94 -18.33 12.55
CA VAL A 162 -2.24 -17.75 11.23
C VAL A 162 -2.88 -18.81 10.34
N VAL A 163 -2.28 -20.01 10.21
CA VAL A 163 -2.82 -21.08 9.35
C VAL A 163 -4.23 -21.49 9.79
N ASP A 164 -4.47 -21.61 11.09
CA ASP A 164 -5.79 -21.95 11.63
C ASP A 164 -6.85 -20.90 11.26
N ARG A 165 -6.48 -19.59 11.26
CA ARG A 165 -7.37 -18.50 10.82
C ARG A 165 -7.75 -18.62 9.34
N PHE A 166 -6.85 -19.14 8.50
CA PHE A 166 -7.14 -19.36 7.08
C PHE A 166 -7.96 -20.64 6.81
N VAL A 167 -7.68 -21.70 7.55
CA VAL A 167 -8.30 -23.02 7.34
C VAL A 167 -9.67 -23.13 8.03
N SER A 168 -9.92 -22.34 9.08
CA SER A 168 -11.17 -22.36 9.86
C SER A 168 -12.42 -22.29 8.97
N SER A 169 -13.47 -22.98 9.39
CA SER A 169 -14.79 -22.93 8.75
C SER A 169 -15.43 -21.53 8.83
N GLU A 170 -15.10 -20.76 9.89
CA GLU A 170 -15.53 -19.36 10.01
C GLU A 170 -14.82 -18.43 9.03
N ALA A 171 -13.71 -18.89 8.45
CA ALA A 171 -12.95 -18.20 7.41
C ALA A 171 -13.67 -18.18 6.04
N GLN A 172 -14.99 -18.19 6.02
CA GLN A 172 -15.75 -18.01 4.77
C GLN A 172 -15.56 -16.61 4.23
N ALA A 173 -15.88 -16.46 2.94
CA ALA A 173 -15.89 -15.13 2.33
C ALA A 173 -16.83 -14.18 3.08
N GLN A 174 -16.33 -13.00 3.40
CA GLN A 174 -17.05 -11.95 4.09
C GLN A 174 -17.38 -10.82 3.12
N THR A 175 -18.51 -10.17 3.35
CA THR A 175 -18.89 -8.98 2.59
C THR A 175 -18.47 -7.74 3.37
N PHE A 176 -17.60 -6.92 2.76
CA PHE A 176 -17.18 -5.63 3.30
C PHE A 176 -17.75 -4.49 2.45
N ALA A 177 -18.29 -3.47 3.12
CA ALA A 177 -18.58 -2.18 2.50
C ALA A 177 -17.39 -1.24 2.74
N LEU A 178 -16.81 -0.74 1.65
CA LEU A 178 -15.67 0.17 1.67
C LEU A 178 -16.13 1.53 1.15
N HIS A 179 -16.31 2.52 2.03
CA HIS A 179 -16.67 3.87 1.63
C HIS A 179 -15.42 4.73 1.56
N VAL A 180 -15.17 5.34 0.42
CA VAL A 180 -14.10 6.32 0.21
C VAL A 180 -14.74 7.67 -0.05
N MET A 181 -14.52 8.60 0.86
CA MET A 181 -15.21 9.88 0.92
C MET A 181 -14.22 11.01 1.13
N THR A 182 -14.62 12.23 0.77
CA THR A 182 -13.84 13.43 1.06
C THR A 182 -14.72 14.57 1.52
N LEU A 183 -14.13 15.41 2.37
CA LEU A 183 -14.73 16.64 2.87
C LEU A 183 -13.69 17.76 2.77
N ASP A 184 -14.11 18.93 2.28
CA ASP A 184 -13.20 20.07 2.13
C ASP A 184 -12.75 20.63 3.49
N SER A 185 -13.55 20.41 4.55
CA SER A 185 -13.23 20.87 5.91
C SER A 185 -13.26 19.74 6.94
N PRO A 186 -12.24 19.65 7.82
CA PRO A 186 -12.17 18.66 8.89
C PRO A 186 -13.09 18.94 10.09
N ASN A 187 -13.91 20.00 10.06
CA ASN A 187 -14.77 20.41 11.18
C ASN A 187 -15.92 19.44 11.48
N TRP A 188 -16.17 18.45 10.61
CA TRP A 188 -17.15 17.41 10.81
C TRP A 188 -16.93 16.65 12.13
N ARG A 189 -15.66 16.51 12.57
CA ARG A 189 -15.29 15.76 13.79
C ARG A 189 -15.96 16.31 15.04
N ALA A 190 -16.08 17.64 15.16
CA ALA A 190 -16.63 18.28 16.34
C ALA A 190 -18.09 17.87 16.61
N ARG A 191 -18.89 17.66 15.54
CA ARG A 191 -20.31 17.29 15.68
C ARG A 191 -20.51 15.84 16.07
N VAL A 192 -19.62 14.97 15.66
CA VAL A 192 -19.77 13.51 15.83
C VAL A 192 -18.83 12.93 16.89
N GLN A 193 -18.08 13.80 17.58
CA GLN A 193 -17.12 13.42 18.61
C GLN A 193 -17.64 12.35 19.58
N PRO A 194 -18.89 12.39 20.08
CA PRO A 194 -19.39 11.38 21.01
C PRO A 194 -19.53 9.97 20.43
N LEU A 195 -19.60 9.85 19.10
CA LEU A 195 -19.71 8.57 18.39
C LEU A 195 -18.34 7.94 18.11
N LEU A 196 -17.27 8.74 18.20
CA LEU A 196 -15.92 8.36 17.77
C LEU A 196 -15.13 7.78 18.95
N ARG A 197 -14.75 6.52 18.87
CA ARG A 197 -13.81 5.89 19.80
C ARG A 197 -12.43 5.84 19.15
N PRO A 198 -11.43 6.60 19.61
CA PRO A 198 -10.15 6.70 18.96
C PRO A 198 -9.40 5.37 18.97
N VAL A 199 -8.71 5.10 17.86
CA VAL A 199 -7.78 3.98 17.70
C VAL A 199 -6.40 4.56 17.45
N GLN A 200 -5.38 3.94 18.03
CA GLN A 200 -4.01 4.36 17.81
C GLN A 200 -3.55 4.10 16.38
N VAL A 201 -2.91 5.10 15.78
CA VAL A 201 -2.32 5.07 14.43
C VAL A 201 -0.88 5.53 14.53
N GLN A 202 0.01 4.91 13.75
CA GLN A 202 1.44 5.25 13.75
C GLN A 202 1.77 6.33 12.72
N THR A 203 1.03 6.38 11.61
CA THR A 203 1.27 7.34 10.53
C THR A 203 0.91 8.76 10.97
N PRO A 204 1.85 9.72 10.95
CA PRO A 204 1.58 11.09 11.32
C PRO A 204 0.49 11.74 10.46
N GLY A 205 -0.43 12.47 11.09
CA GLY A 205 -1.51 13.18 10.41
C GLY A 205 -2.74 12.31 10.11
N VAL A 206 -2.64 11.00 10.28
CA VAL A 206 -3.75 10.06 10.15
C VAL A 206 -4.44 9.87 11.49
N GLN A 207 -5.75 9.72 11.49
CA GLN A 207 -6.55 9.43 12.66
C GLN A 207 -7.53 8.30 12.35
N ALA A 208 -7.80 7.45 13.35
CA ALA A 208 -8.74 6.36 13.18
C ALA A 208 -9.67 6.23 14.40
N TRP A 209 -10.88 5.77 14.15
CA TRP A 209 -11.90 5.57 15.16
C TRP A 209 -12.71 4.32 14.89
N LEU A 210 -13.26 3.76 15.97
CA LEU A 210 -14.30 2.74 15.92
C LEU A 210 -15.65 3.38 16.21
N LEU A 211 -16.66 2.92 15.46
CA LEU A 211 -18.05 3.32 15.63
C LEU A 211 -18.93 2.07 15.80
N GLU A 212 -20.04 2.25 16.50
CA GLU A 212 -21.16 1.32 16.42
C GLU A 212 -21.78 1.40 15.02
N ARG A 213 -22.42 0.33 14.53
CA ARG A 213 -23.05 0.33 13.21
C ARG A 213 -24.10 1.42 13.03
N GLU A 214 -24.90 1.63 14.07
CA GLU A 214 -25.91 2.70 14.09
C GLU A 214 -25.24 4.08 14.05
N GLY A 215 -24.15 4.27 14.79
CA GLY A 215 -23.37 5.50 14.80
C GLY A 215 -22.71 5.76 13.44
N ALA A 216 -22.25 4.73 12.76
CA ALA A 216 -21.70 4.85 11.39
C ALA A 216 -22.77 5.27 10.36
N ALA A 217 -23.98 4.70 10.47
CA ALA A 217 -25.10 5.10 9.62
C ALA A 217 -25.53 6.56 9.88
N GLN A 218 -25.57 6.98 11.15
CA GLN A 218 -25.85 8.37 11.53
C GLN A 218 -24.77 9.31 10.99
N LEU A 219 -23.49 8.94 11.12
CA LEU A 219 -22.37 9.70 10.56
C LEU A 219 -22.53 9.89 9.07
N LEU A 220 -22.75 8.82 8.30
CA LEU A 220 -22.94 8.90 6.85
C LEU A 220 -24.11 9.81 6.48
N ALA A 221 -25.24 9.68 7.17
CA ALA A 221 -26.40 10.54 6.94
C ALA A 221 -26.11 12.02 7.23
N GLU A 222 -25.33 12.31 8.27
CA GLU A 222 -24.92 13.70 8.60
C GLU A 222 -23.91 14.24 7.57
N LEU A 223 -22.94 13.41 7.15
CA LEU A 223 -21.97 13.82 6.12
C LEU A 223 -22.65 14.06 4.77
N ALA A 224 -23.59 13.21 4.37
CA ALA A 224 -24.32 13.34 3.10
C ALA A 224 -25.16 14.63 3.01
N ARG A 225 -25.51 15.26 4.13
CA ARG A 225 -26.20 16.57 4.15
C ARG A 225 -25.28 17.75 3.88
N ARG A 226 -23.98 17.54 3.93
CA ARG A 226 -22.99 18.60 3.74
C ARG A 226 -22.77 18.88 2.25
N ILE A 227 -22.62 20.15 1.91
CA ILE A 227 -22.34 20.58 0.53
C ILE A 227 -20.93 20.27 0.06
N ASP A 228 -20.00 20.10 1.03
CA ASP A 228 -18.59 19.78 0.78
C ASP A 228 -18.29 18.26 0.85
N PHE A 229 -19.32 17.44 1.01
CA PHE A 229 -19.19 15.97 1.00
C PHE A 229 -19.17 15.43 -0.41
N ARG A 230 -18.24 14.54 -0.68
CA ARG A 230 -18.16 13.77 -1.93
C ARG A 230 -17.84 12.31 -1.62
N GLU A 231 -18.69 11.43 -2.09
CA GLU A 231 -18.41 10.00 -2.08
C GLU A 231 -17.79 9.61 -3.43
N HIS A 232 -16.57 9.06 -3.36
CA HIS A 232 -15.83 8.66 -4.56
C HIS A 232 -16.09 7.21 -4.92
N SER A 233 -16.28 6.37 -3.93
CA SER A 233 -16.51 4.94 -4.13
C SER A 233 -17.16 4.33 -2.89
N SER A 234 -18.10 3.43 -3.11
CA SER A 234 -18.81 2.72 -2.03
C SER A 234 -19.11 1.26 -2.43
N PRO A 235 -18.09 0.48 -2.85
CA PRO A 235 -18.35 -0.88 -3.26
C PRO A 235 -18.64 -1.77 -2.06
N GLN A 236 -19.53 -2.75 -2.29
CA GLN A 236 -19.63 -3.93 -1.43
C GLN A 236 -18.82 -5.03 -2.10
N GLN A 237 -17.83 -5.54 -1.40
CA GLN A 237 -16.93 -6.55 -1.93
C GLN A 237 -16.95 -7.82 -1.10
N VAL A 238 -17.03 -8.94 -1.78
CA VAL A 238 -16.89 -10.25 -1.17
C VAL A 238 -15.41 -10.60 -1.16
N VAL A 239 -14.85 -10.74 0.02
CA VAL A 239 -13.42 -10.99 0.22
C VAL A 239 -13.24 -12.30 0.94
N ASN A 240 -12.44 -13.20 0.38
CA ASN A 240 -12.02 -14.40 1.07
C ASN A 240 -11.05 -14.03 2.20
N ASN A 241 -11.14 -14.74 3.30
CA ASN A 241 -10.31 -14.46 4.48
C ASN A 241 -8.82 -14.45 4.12
N GLY A 242 -8.12 -13.39 4.53
CA GLY A 242 -6.71 -13.18 4.24
C GLY A 242 -6.36 -12.68 2.84
N GLN A 243 -7.30 -12.65 1.90
CA GLN A 243 -7.07 -12.10 0.55
C GLN A 243 -7.18 -10.59 0.54
N SER A 244 -6.46 -9.95 -0.38
CA SER A 244 -6.59 -8.52 -0.62
C SER A 244 -7.68 -8.21 -1.61
N THR A 245 -8.31 -7.07 -1.41
CA THR A 245 -9.20 -6.45 -2.39
C THR A 245 -8.83 -4.99 -2.55
N GLY A 246 -9.14 -4.40 -3.69
CA GLY A 246 -8.76 -3.03 -3.99
C GLY A 246 -9.90 -2.19 -4.55
N VAL A 247 -9.83 -0.91 -4.23
CA VAL A 247 -10.66 0.14 -4.81
C VAL A 247 -9.73 1.21 -5.35
N SER A 248 -9.82 1.52 -6.63
CA SER A 248 -9.01 2.57 -7.24
C SER A 248 -9.86 3.48 -8.10
N LEU A 249 -9.54 4.76 -8.04
CA LEU A 249 -10.08 5.77 -8.93
C LEU A 249 -8.89 6.62 -9.40
N THR A 250 -8.38 6.27 -10.57
CA THR A 250 -7.22 6.94 -11.19
C THR A 250 -7.58 7.42 -12.58
N ARG A 251 -6.96 8.52 -12.99
CA ARG A 251 -7.04 9.02 -14.36
C ARG A 251 -5.65 9.33 -14.88
N GLY A 252 -5.41 9.02 -16.15
CA GLY A 252 -4.18 9.37 -16.83
C GLY A 252 -4.19 10.84 -17.26
N ARG A 253 -3.12 11.57 -16.90
CA ARG A 253 -2.88 12.94 -17.35
C ARG A 253 -1.69 12.96 -18.29
N SER A 254 -1.93 13.30 -19.56
CA SER A 254 -0.87 13.38 -20.58
C SER A 254 -0.10 14.69 -20.42
N TYR A 255 1.21 14.62 -20.66
CA TYR A 255 2.11 15.77 -20.70
C TYR A 255 3.26 15.53 -21.68
N ILE A 256 3.90 16.62 -22.12
CA ILE A 256 5.05 16.56 -23.04
C ILE A 256 6.31 16.38 -22.20
N ARG A 257 6.80 15.14 -22.12
CA ARG A 257 8.00 14.78 -21.35
C ARG A 257 9.29 15.27 -22.03
N GLY A 258 9.29 15.25 -23.34
CA GLY A 258 10.48 15.54 -24.12
C GLY A 258 10.15 15.75 -25.60
N VAL A 259 11.18 15.82 -26.39
CA VAL A 259 11.09 15.91 -27.86
C VAL A 259 12.14 15.07 -28.51
N ASN A 260 11.75 14.37 -29.57
CA ASN A 260 12.65 13.56 -30.39
C ASN A 260 12.93 14.30 -31.71
N PRO A 261 14.21 14.56 -32.08
CA PRO A 261 14.54 15.12 -33.37
C PRO A 261 14.02 14.22 -34.49
N ARG A 262 13.28 14.80 -35.44
CA ARG A 262 12.78 14.10 -36.63
C ARG A 262 12.90 15.01 -37.84
N PRO A 263 13.90 14.76 -38.68
CA PRO A 263 14.17 15.59 -39.88
C PRO A 263 13.01 15.59 -40.90
N ASP A 264 12.24 14.50 -40.92
CA ASP A 264 11.06 14.29 -41.76
C ASP A 264 9.80 15.00 -41.29
N ALA A 265 9.76 15.44 -40.02
CA ALA A 265 8.64 16.18 -39.47
C ALA A 265 8.71 17.66 -39.91
N TYR A 266 7.54 18.27 -40.17
CA TYR A 266 7.43 19.69 -40.55
C TYR A 266 8.15 20.64 -39.56
N GLN A 267 8.13 20.32 -38.27
CA GLN A 267 8.80 21.11 -37.24
C GLN A 267 10.26 20.65 -36.95
N GLY A 268 10.74 19.63 -37.63
CA GLY A 268 12.05 19.02 -37.36
C GLY A 268 12.14 18.20 -36.07
N TYR A 269 11.04 18.02 -35.36
CA TYR A 269 10.96 17.23 -34.14
C TYR A 269 9.54 16.64 -33.92
N GLN A 270 9.45 15.60 -33.10
CA GLN A 270 8.21 15.01 -32.64
C GLN A 270 8.14 15.12 -31.11
N PRO A 271 7.04 15.65 -30.53
CA PRO A 271 6.84 15.62 -29.09
C PRO A 271 6.82 14.19 -28.55
N ASP A 272 7.55 13.97 -27.46
CA ASP A 272 7.50 12.75 -26.67
C ASP A 272 6.51 12.95 -25.52
N THR A 273 5.36 12.30 -25.60
CA THR A 273 4.31 12.41 -24.63
C THR A 273 4.36 11.23 -23.65
N ALA A 274 4.17 11.52 -22.36
CA ALA A 274 4.02 10.51 -21.32
C ALA A 274 2.69 10.72 -20.59
N VAL A 275 2.25 9.68 -19.91
CA VAL A 275 1.05 9.72 -19.07
C VAL A 275 1.48 9.50 -17.63
N ILE A 276 0.92 10.29 -16.71
CA ILE A 276 1.07 10.12 -15.28
C ILE A 276 -0.33 9.90 -14.69
N ASP A 277 -0.47 8.86 -13.89
CA ASP A 277 -1.74 8.55 -13.24
C ASP A 277 -1.91 9.40 -11.98
N GLU A 278 -3.05 10.07 -11.87
CA GLU A 278 -3.47 10.82 -10.69
C GLU A 278 -4.77 10.26 -10.13
N GLY A 279 -4.90 10.27 -8.80
CA GLY A 279 -6.07 9.71 -8.12
C GLY A 279 -5.70 8.95 -6.85
N PHE A 280 -6.52 7.98 -6.46
CA PHE A 280 -6.23 7.12 -5.32
C PHE A 280 -6.33 5.64 -5.67
N SER A 281 -5.56 4.84 -4.92
CA SER A 281 -5.64 3.39 -4.89
C SER A 281 -5.66 2.94 -3.44
N LEU A 282 -6.72 2.23 -3.05
CA LEU A 282 -6.93 1.66 -1.72
C LEU A 282 -6.88 0.13 -1.83
N GLU A 283 -5.98 -0.49 -1.07
CA GLU A 283 -5.90 -1.94 -0.89
C GLU A 283 -6.31 -2.30 0.53
N PHE A 284 -7.20 -3.25 0.66
CA PHE A 284 -7.74 -3.75 1.92
C PHE A 284 -7.55 -5.26 2.02
N SER A 285 -6.86 -5.72 3.05
CA SER A 285 -6.52 -7.14 3.26
C SER A 285 -6.99 -7.56 4.65
N PRO A 286 -8.20 -8.11 4.79
CA PRO A 286 -8.73 -8.55 6.08
C PRO A 286 -8.34 -10.00 6.40
N LEU A 287 -8.13 -10.27 7.69
CA LEU A 287 -8.00 -11.61 8.25
C LEU A 287 -8.82 -11.70 9.53
N LEU A 288 -9.84 -12.53 9.55
CA LEU A 288 -10.68 -12.74 10.71
C LEU A 288 -9.98 -13.65 11.73
N SER A 289 -10.30 -13.46 13.00
CA SER A 289 -9.98 -14.44 14.03
C SER A 289 -10.75 -15.73 13.83
N VAL A 290 -10.30 -16.82 14.46
CA VAL A 290 -10.93 -18.14 14.33
C VAL A 290 -12.37 -18.15 14.81
N ASP A 291 -12.70 -17.31 15.82
CA ASP A 291 -14.05 -17.14 16.34
C ASP A 291 -14.90 -16.14 15.53
N GLY A 292 -14.36 -15.54 14.46
CA GLY A 292 -15.03 -14.58 13.61
C GLY A 292 -15.35 -13.24 14.28
N LYS A 293 -14.96 -13.04 15.55
CA LYS A 293 -15.33 -11.85 16.33
C LYS A 293 -14.41 -10.66 16.15
N THR A 294 -13.21 -10.88 15.67
CA THR A 294 -12.20 -9.84 15.48
C THR A 294 -11.72 -9.84 14.06
N ILE A 295 -11.61 -8.65 13.49
CA ILE A 295 -11.01 -8.40 12.19
C ILE A 295 -9.62 -7.83 12.45
N ASP A 296 -8.64 -8.39 11.76
CA ASP A 296 -7.29 -7.89 11.66
C ASP A 296 -7.08 -7.54 10.19
N ALA A 297 -6.81 -6.29 9.88
CA ALA A 297 -6.70 -5.89 8.48
C ALA A 297 -5.57 -4.92 8.24
N THR A 298 -4.92 -5.08 7.10
CA THR A 298 -3.99 -4.10 6.57
C THR A 298 -4.70 -3.23 5.55
N ILE A 299 -4.56 -1.92 5.71
CA ILE A 299 -5.08 -0.92 4.79
C ILE A 299 -3.89 -0.17 4.20
N LYS A 300 -3.80 -0.17 2.86
CA LYS A 300 -2.84 0.64 2.12
C LYS A 300 -3.59 1.60 1.24
N CYS A 301 -3.22 2.86 1.28
CA CYS A 301 -3.80 3.88 0.41
C CYS A 301 -2.70 4.74 -0.19
N ASN A 302 -2.72 4.85 -1.51
CA ASN A 302 -1.84 5.73 -2.26
C ASN A 302 -2.71 6.80 -2.91
N VAL A 303 -2.33 8.07 -2.72
CA VAL A 303 -2.96 9.21 -3.37
C VAL A 303 -1.89 9.97 -4.10
N ASP A 304 -2.04 10.12 -5.40
CA ASP A 304 -1.14 10.87 -6.27
C ASP A 304 -1.91 11.98 -6.98
N GLN A 305 -1.37 13.19 -6.94
CA GLN A 305 -1.96 14.35 -7.59
C GLN A 305 -0.92 15.13 -8.36
N VAL A 306 -1.19 15.42 -9.61
CA VAL A 306 -0.41 16.38 -10.39
C VAL A 306 -0.88 17.79 -10.03
N GLU A 307 -0.09 18.48 -9.19
CA GLU A 307 -0.42 19.86 -8.78
C GLU A 307 -0.29 20.83 -9.94
N LYS A 308 0.79 20.70 -10.71
CA LYS A 308 1.10 21.61 -11.81
C LYS A 308 1.95 20.93 -12.87
N LEU A 309 1.71 21.25 -14.11
CA LEU A 309 2.63 21.02 -15.23
C LEU A 309 3.42 22.30 -15.47
N VAL A 310 4.68 22.32 -15.07
CA VAL A 310 5.54 23.48 -15.21
C VAL A 310 6.12 23.51 -16.62
N PRO A 311 5.80 24.51 -17.47
CA PRO A 311 6.36 24.62 -18.78
C PRO A 311 7.84 25.03 -18.70
N VAL A 312 8.70 24.28 -19.37
CA VAL A 312 10.13 24.57 -19.51
C VAL A 312 10.46 24.67 -20.99
N MET A 313 11.20 25.71 -21.37
CA MET A 313 11.69 25.88 -22.71
C MET A 313 13.08 25.26 -22.82
N ILE A 314 13.25 24.35 -23.79
CA ILE A 314 14.54 23.73 -24.11
C ILE A 314 14.96 24.15 -25.52
N ASP A 315 16.26 24.36 -25.72
CA ASP A 315 16.84 24.62 -27.02
C ASP A 315 17.29 23.30 -27.64
N ILE A 316 16.73 22.94 -28.77
CA ILE A 316 17.08 21.74 -29.52
C ILE A 316 17.62 22.13 -30.90
N PRO A 317 18.66 21.43 -31.40
CA PRO A 317 19.09 21.55 -32.81
C PRO A 317 18.08 20.84 -33.70
N THR A 318 17.60 21.50 -34.73
CA THR A 318 16.76 20.91 -35.76
C THR A 318 17.38 21.07 -37.14
N SER A 319 16.86 20.34 -38.11
CA SER A 319 17.27 20.48 -39.49
C SER A 319 16.96 21.84 -40.09
N LEU A 320 15.98 22.55 -39.50
CA LEU A 320 15.53 23.85 -39.99
C LEU A 320 16.27 25.03 -39.34
N LEU A 321 16.60 24.90 -38.04
CA LEU A 321 17.21 25.95 -37.23
C LEU A 321 18.28 25.35 -36.29
N PRO A 322 19.46 26.03 -36.15
CA PRO A 322 20.53 25.58 -35.25
C PRO A 322 20.09 25.52 -33.78
N ARG A 323 19.14 26.36 -33.42
CA ARG A 323 18.53 26.41 -32.06
C ARG A 323 17.03 26.72 -32.20
N GLN A 324 16.21 25.74 -31.91
CA GLN A 324 14.78 25.90 -31.84
C GLN A 324 14.32 25.73 -30.40
N ARG A 325 13.57 26.70 -29.88
CA ARG A 325 12.98 26.60 -28.55
C ARG A 325 11.71 25.77 -28.59
N VAL A 326 11.70 24.72 -27.79
CA VAL A 326 10.56 23.83 -27.68
C VAL A 326 10.11 23.76 -26.22
N ARG A 327 8.80 23.76 -26.03
CA ARG A 327 8.18 23.64 -24.72
C ARG A 327 8.05 22.18 -24.34
N ILE A 328 8.58 21.82 -23.18
CA ILE A 328 8.30 20.58 -22.46
C ILE A 328 7.59 20.90 -21.14
N GLU A 329 7.07 19.90 -20.48
CA GLU A 329 6.32 20.04 -19.24
C GLU A 329 6.93 19.17 -18.16
N LEU A 330 7.17 19.77 -16.98
CA LEU A 330 7.65 19.05 -15.79
C LEU A 330 6.50 18.91 -14.81
N PRO A 331 6.02 17.69 -14.54
CA PRO A 331 4.95 17.47 -13.58
C PRO A 331 5.46 17.66 -12.15
N GLN A 332 4.79 18.51 -11.39
CA GLN A 332 4.92 18.59 -9.94
C GLN A 332 3.83 17.71 -9.34
N VAL A 333 4.25 16.63 -8.66
CA VAL A 333 3.36 15.62 -8.10
C VAL A 333 3.41 15.69 -6.58
N SER A 334 2.24 15.73 -5.96
CA SER A 334 2.07 15.52 -4.53
C SER A 334 1.61 14.09 -4.31
N SER A 335 2.32 13.37 -3.47
CA SER A 335 2.06 11.96 -3.17
C SER A 335 1.80 11.78 -1.68
N PHE A 336 0.78 11.01 -1.34
CA PHE A 336 0.50 10.56 0.00
C PHE A 336 0.49 9.04 0.02
N ARG A 337 1.17 8.45 0.99
CA ARG A 337 1.25 6.99 1.17
C ARG A 337 0.86 6.64 2.59
N PHE A 338 -0.07 5.71 2.70
CA PHE A 338 -0.58 5.21 3.97
C PHE A 338 -0.50 3.69 3.97
N HIS A 339 0.03 3.12 5.04
CA HIS A 339 0.11 1.69 5.23
C HIS A 339 0.04 1.39 6.73
N GLU A 340 -1.13 0.96 7.20
CA GLU A 340 -1.38 0.66 8.61
C GLU A 340 -2.12 -0.66 8.77
N ARG A 341 -1.94 -1.25 9.93
CA ARG A 341 -2.64 -2.44 10.38
C ARG A 341 -3.59 -2.06 11.50
N PHE A 342 -4.83 -2.49 11.37
CA PHE A 342 -5.88 -2.27 12.36
C PHE A 342 -6.43 -3.59 12.86
N ARG A 343 -6.80 -3.59 14.13
CA ARG A 343 -7.48 -4.71 14.74
C ARG A 343 -8.70 -4.21 15.50
N TRP A 344 -9.88 -4.74 15.15
CA TRP A 344 -11.13 -4.30 15.76
C TRP A 344 -12.19 -5.41 15.80
N PRO A 345 -13.22 -5.30 16.69
CA PRO A 345 -14.35 -6.22 16.73
C PRO A 345 -15.15 -6.20 15.42
N SER A 346 -15.58 -7.36 14.95
CA SER A 346 -16.29 -7.50 13.66
C SER A 346 -17.68 -6.86 13.64
N ASP A 347 -18.25 -6.54 14.81
CA ASP A 347 -19.51 -5.83 14.97
C ASP A 347 -19.37 -4.30 14.88
N LYS A 348 -18.15 -3.77 14.90
CA LYS A 348 -17.85 -2.34 14.81
C LYS A 348 -17.44 -1.94 13.39
N VAL A 349 -17.55 -0.65 13.14
CA VAL A 349 -17.12 -0.02 11.89
C VAL A 349 -15.83 0.74 12.15
N LEU A 350 -14.84 0.54 11.29
CA LEU A 350 -13.58 1.29 11.31
C LEU A 350 -13.70 2.51 10.40
N LEU A 351 -13.41 3.68 10.93
CA LEU A 351 -13.28 4.94 10.20
C LEU A 351 -11.84 5.43 10.30
N VAL A 352 -11.22 5.68 9.16
CA VAL A 352 -9.86 6.21 9.04
C VAL A 352 -9.91 7.53 8.28
N SER A 353 -9.38 8.60 8.88
CA SER A 353 -9.13 9.86 8.20
C SER A 353 -7.65 9.94 7.83
N LEU A 354 -7.37 10.06 6.55
CA LEU A 354 -6.01 10.24 6.02
C LEU A 354 -5.51 11.68 6.18
N GLY A 355 -6.36 12.57 6.73
CA GLY A 355 -6.08 14.00 6.84
C GLY A 355 -6.29 14.74 5.52
N MET A 356 -5.74 15.95 5.47
CA MET A 356 -5.87 16.84 4.31
C MET A 356 -4.95 16.40 3.18
N VAL A 357 -5.44 15.53 2.31
CA VAL A 357 -4.71 15.01 1.15
C VAL A 357 -5.06 15.80 -0.12
N PRO A 358 -4.14 15.88 -1.10
CA PRO A 358 -4.44 16.44 -2.40
C PRO A 358 -5.41 15.53 -3.15
N LEU A 359 -6.45 16.11 -3.72
CA LEU A 359 -7.42 15.39 -4.53
C LEU A 359 -7.18 15.61 -6.01
N PRO A 360 -7.46 14.64 -6.88
CA PRO A 360 -7.47 14.88 -8.30
C PRO A 360 -8.51 15.96 -8.61
N ALA A 361 -8.08 17.03 -9.28
CA ALA A 361 -9.00 18.04 -9.72
C ALA A 361 -10.09 17.38 -10.59
N PRO A 362 -11.37 17.76 -10.45
CA PRO A 362 -12.39 17.24 -11.33
C PRO A 362 -11.99 17.53 -12.78
N ALA A 363 -12.13 16.53 -13.65
CA ALA A 363 -11.74 16.64 -15.07
C ALA A 363 -12.44 17.79 -15.81
N ASP A 364 -13.55 18.25 -15.28
CA ASP A 364 -14.43 19.24 -15.87
C ASP A 364 -14.30 20.61 -15.18
N GLY A 365 -13.10 21.15 -15.13
CA GLY A 365 -12.93 22.59 -15.09
C GLY A 365 -13.42 23.13 -16.43
N LYS A 366 -14.71 23.01 -16.73
CA LYS A 366 -15.34 23.77 -17.82
C LYS A 366 -15.11 25.21 -17.48
N SER A 367 -14.13 25.82 -18.15
CA SER A 367 -14.05 27.28 -18.23
C SER A 367 -15.44 27.77 -18.58
N LEU A 368 -16.10 28.47 -17.65
CA LEU A 368 -17.42 29.05 -17.85
C LEU A 368 -17.46 30.06 -19.01
N VAL A 369 -16.28 30.36 -19.57
CA VAL A 369 -16.16 31.26 -20.73
C VAL A 369 -15.20 30.61 -21.73
N PRO A 370 -15.69 30.16 -22.91
CA PRO A 370 -14.83 29.66 -23.96
C PRO A 370 -13.85 30.75 -24.41
N GLY A 371 -12.55 30.51 -24.25
CA GLY A 371 -11.50 31.41 -24.72
C GLY A 371 -10.77 32.23 -23.66
N LEU A 372 -11.21 32.27 -22.42
CA LEU A 372 -10.53 32.98 -21.34
C LEU A 372 -9.87 31.99 -20.36
N SER A 373 -8.72 31.46 -20.73
CA SER A 373 -7.84 30.72 -19.83
C SER A 373 -7.13 31.73 -18.91
N LEU A 374 -7.82 32.26 -17.92
CA LEU A 374 -7.12 32.90 -16.81
C LEU A 374 -6.36 31.83 -16.04
N PRO A 375 -5.04 31.95 -15.92
CA PRO A 375 -4.26 31.07 -15.05
C PRO A 375 -4.53 31.52 -13.60
N LEU A 376 -5.71 31.26 -13.10
CA LEU A 376 -5.95 31.24 -11.68
C LEU A 376 -5.18 30.03 -11.18
N THR A 377 -4.02 30.30 -10.60
CA THR A 377 -3.24 29.35 -9.84
C THR A 377 -4.04 28.97 -8.59
N THR A 378 -5.11 28.23 -8.79
CA THR A 378 -5.80 27.60 -7.67
C THR A 378 -4.86 26.52 -7.18
N SER A 379 -4.39 26.65 -5.93
CA SER A 379 -3.74 25.53 -5.22
C SER A 379 -4.62 24.29 -5.42
N PRO A 380 -4.02 23.12 -5.64
CA PRO A 380 -4.79 21.91 -5.82
C PRO A 380 -5.75 21.77 -4.64
N ALA A 381 -7.00 21.42 -4.92
CA ALA A 381 -7.99 21.23 -3.89
C ALA A 381 -7.51 20.15 -2.93
N ARG A 382 -7.45 20.48 -1.64
CA ARG A 382 -7.16 19.52 -0.56
C ARG A 382 -8.44 19.26 0.20
N ALA A 383 -8.63 18.00 0.58
CA ALA A 383 -9.76 17.60 1.39
C ALA A 383 -9.37 16.53 2.40
N ASP A 384 -10.13 16.44 3.47
CA ASP A 384 -10.03 15.36 4.44
C ASP A 384 -10.59 14.09 3.83
N MET A 385 -9.72 13.13 3.52
CA MET A 385 -10.10 11.86 2.93
C MET A 385 -10.42 10.85 4.00
N LEU A 386 -11.61 10.30 3.95
CA LEU A 386 -12.12 9.31 4.87
C LEU A 386 -12.27 7.96 4.19
N VAL A 387 -11.81 6.91 4.87
CA VAL A 387 -12.06 5.54 4.50
C VAL A 387 -12.87 4.89 5.63
N MET A 388 -14.06 4.39 5.31
CA MET A 388 -14.89 3.67 6.27
C MET A 388 -15.03 2.22 5.83
N VAL A 389 -14.79 1.30 6.76
CA VAL A 389 -14.80 -0.14 6.53
C VAL A 389 -15.86 -0.77 7.45
N GLU A 390 -16.87 -1.37 6.85
CA GLU A 390 -17.92 -2.07 7.57
C GLU A 390 -17.97 -3.55 7.14
N ASN A 391 -17.97 -4.46 8.10
CA ASN A 391 -18.25 -5.87 7.84
C ASN A 391 -19.75 -6.13 7.83
N LYS A 392 -20.29 -6.53 6.69
CA LYS A 392 -21.71 -6.91 6.51
C LYS A 392 -21.99 -8.38 6.88
N GLY A 393 -20.95 -9.15 7.25
CA GLY A 393 -21.06 -10.55 7.62
C GLY A 393 -20.71 -11.52 6.48
N SER A 394 -21.00 -12.81 6.71
CA SER A 394 -20.72 -13.86 5.73
C SER A 394 -21.47 -13.65 4.43
N ALA A 395 -20.76 -13.80 3.30
CA ALA A 395 -21.36 -13.70 1.97
C ALA A 395 -22.50 -14.72 1.75
N ALA A 396 -22.43 -15.90 2.36
CA ALA A 396 -23.48 -16.90 2.32
C ALA A 396 -24.77 -16.46 3.02
N THR A 397 -24.65 -15.69 4.09
CA THR A 397 -25.81 -15.13 4.81
C THR A 397 -26.42 -13.97 4.04
N ALA A 398 -25.60 -13.11 3.45
CA ALA A 398 -26.06 -11.99 2.63
C ALA A 398 -26.86 -12.46 1.40
N ALA A 399 -26.41 -13.53 0.74
CA ALA A 399 -27.14 -14.11 -0.40
C ALA A 399 -28.52 -14.67 -0.02
N ARG A 400 -28.69 -15.19 1.20
CA ARG A 400 -29.99 -15.68 1.69
C ARG A 400 -30.96 -14.55 2.02
N SER A 401 -30.48 -13.41 2.49
CA SER A 401 -31.32 -12.27 2.84
C SER A 401 -31.86 -11.52 1.62
N THR A 402 -31.17 -11.59 0.47
CA THR A 402 -31.63 -11.00 -0.78
C THR A 402 -32.63 -11.88 -1.54
N ALA A 403 -32.71 -13.14 -1.24
CA ALA A 403 -33.76 -14.04 -1.74
C ALA A 403 -35.04 -13.81 -0.91
N LEU A 404 -35.75 -12.71 -1.18
CA LEU A 404 -37.10 -12.48 -0.68
C LEU A 404 -38.04 -13.63 -1.14
N PRO A 405 -38.89 -14.18 -0.26
CA PRO A 405 -39.87 -15.15 -0.67
C PRO A 405 -40.82 -14.49 -1.67
N SER A 406 -40.87 -15.03 -2.89
CA SER A 406 -41.95 -14.70 -3.83
C SER A 406 -43.26 -14.98 -3.14
N SER A 407 -43.96 -13.93 -2.77
CA SER A 407 -45.32 -13.99 -2.24
C SER A 407 -46.20 -14.77 -3.22
N ARG A 408 -46.80 -15.83 -2.71
CA ARG A 408 -47.96 -16.49 -3.33
C ARG A 408 -49.17 -15.56 -3.32
#